data_bca28b6df0c98ea2a2e0c366e7f93f56
#
_entry.id   bca28b6df0c98ea2a2e0c366e7f93f56
#
_cell.length_a   1.000
_cell.length_b   1.000
_cell.length_c   1.000
_cell.angle_alpha   90.00
_cell.angle_beta   90.00
_cell.angle_gamma   90.00
#
_symmetry.space_group_name_H-M   'P 1'
#
loop_
_entity.id
_entity.type
_entity.pdbx_description
1 polymer ?
#
loop_
_entity_poly.entity_id
_entity_poly.type
_entity_poly.pdbx_seq_one_letter_code
_entity_poly.pdbx_strand_id
1 'polypeptide(L)'
;MPITALPSPWGIGTMGRAARGFVDFLRKSGQSCWQVLPIGPTSFGDSPYQSFSSFAGNPYLIDLDDLCADGLLDPWDYQSLSWGSDPARVDYGLLYRQRFDVLRKAVDRLWRREGQALARFLHEERDWVYDYALFMALKDHYHGAPWSQWPEALRRRESAAMKAASAGLSRETAFWQGVQFLFFRQWQALKDCATRQGIAILGDLPIYVAEDSADVWANPSLFQMDETLRPTEVAGCPPDAFTADGQLWGNPLFRWDEMEKTGYRWWMQRIAHQFRFYDMLRIDHFRGFDSYYAIPFGDENARRGRWRPGPGIGFFRELERQLGPRPIIAEDLGFLTPSVRQLLSETGYPGMKVLEFAFDSRDGGGREYQPHNYPKNCVAYVGTHDNDTVQGWCKTADPDDVALALEYVHADPWEGVHWSMMRAIWMSPADLAIVQMQDLLGLGSEARINEPSTVGHNWQWRALPGFDSPALAQRLHRQMELYERLPQAEAEPEEDDEPDIEAPAAAEPEFEEQDAKAHSSQAEGGKVL
;
A
#
# COMPACT_ATOMS: atom_id res chain seq x y z
N MET A 1 7.19 -5.09 7.10
CA MET A 1 6.34 -5.35 8.29
C MET A 1 4.91 -4.90 8.03
N PRO A 2 3.92 -5.79 7.85
CA PRO A 2 2.53 -5.39 7.72
C PRO A 2 2.00 -4.77 9.02
N ILE A 3 1.07 -3.81 8.92
CA ILE A 3 0.48 -3.21 10.12
C ILE A 3 -0.27 -4.25 10.95
N THR A 4 -0.97 -5.18 10.29
CA THR A 4 -1.67 -6.30 10.93
C THR A 4 -0.77 -7.17 11.81
N ALA A 5 0.53 -7.24 11.48
CA ALA A 5 1.52 -8.03 12.18
C ALA A 5 2.17 -7.32 13.38
N LEU A 6 1.84 -6.06 13.65
CA LEU A 6 2.30 -5.36 14.84
C LEU A 6 1.67 -5.93 16.11
N PRO A 7 2.39 -5.93 17.26
CA PRO A 7 1.81 -6.37 18.53
C PRO A 7 0.67 -5.45 18.98
N SER A 8 -0.40 -6.03 19.46
CA SER A 8 -1.55 -5.32 20.01
C SER A 8 -2.34 -6.23 20.96
N PRO A 9 -2.91 -5.73 22.04
CA PRO A 9 -3.80 -6.51 22.90
C PRO A 9 -5.18 -6.76 22.26
N TRP A 10 -5.46 -6.12 21.10
CA TRP A 10 -6.78 -6.12 20.45
C TRP A 10 -6.88 -7.09 19.27
N GLY A 11 -6.11 -8.18 19.31
CA GLY A 11 -6.23 -9.33 18.40
C GLY A 11 -5.55 -9.15 17.02
N ILE A 12 -5.20 -7.94 16.62
CA ILE A 12 -4.53 -7.60 15.35
C ILE A 12 -3.73 -6.31 15.53
N GLY A 13 -2.66 -6.14 14.76
CA GLY A 13 -1.93 -4.87 14.71
C GLY A 13 -2.79 -3.72 14.19
N THR A 14 -2.61 -2.53 14.77
CA THR A 14 -3.40 -1.33 14.51
C THR A 14 -2.53 -0.11 14.27
N MET A 15 -3.13 0.99 13.83
CA MET A 15 -2.45 2.28 13.57
C MET A 15 -2.10 3.06 14.86
N GLY A 16 -2.25 2.44 16.03
CA GLY A 16 -2.05 3.03 17.34
C GLY A 16 -0.59 3.09 17.79
N ARG A 17 -0.40 2.95 19.12
CA ARG A 17 0.91 3.11 19.76
C ARG A 17 2.00 2.20 19.19
N ALA A 18 1.69 0.94 18.86
CA ALA A 18 2.69 0.01 18.32
C ALA A 18 3.20 0.45 16.93
N ALA A 19 2.31 0.97 16.06
CA ALA A 19 2.70 1.49 14.75
C ALA A 19 3.60 2.73 14.87
N ARG A 20 3.25 3.65 15.75
CA ARG A 20 4.09 4.84 16.04
C ARG A 20 5.44 4.45 16.67
N GLY A 21 5.45 3.46 17.56
CA GLY A 21 6.69 2.90 18.12
C GLY A 21 7.56 2.23 17.07
N PHE A 22 6.95 1.58 16.09
CA PHE A 22 7.69 1.00 14.97
C PHE A 22 8.32 2.06 14.07
N VAL A 23 7.65 3.18 13.82
CA VAL A 23 8.26 4.34 13.13
C VAL A 23 9.49 4.86 13.90
N ASP A 24 9.40 4.96 15.24
CA ASP A 24 10.54 5.33 16.09
C ASP A 24 11.70 4.32 15.98
N PHE A 25 11.39 3.03 15.93
CA PHE A 25 12.38 1.97 15.72
C PHE A 25 13.06 2.10 14.35
N LEU A 26 12.30 2.32 13.28
CA LEU A 26 12.83 2.51 11.93
C LEU A 26 13.81 3.68 11.88
N ARG A 27 13.44 4.83 12.43
CA ARG A 27 14.33 5.99 12.51
C ARG A 27 15.61 5.67 13.27
N LYS A 28 15.49 5.06 14.46
CA LYS A 28 16.65 4.72 15.32
C LYS A 28 17.57 3.69 14.66
N SER A 29 17.03 2.83 13.82
CA SER A 29 17.79 1.82 13.09
C SER A 29 18.33 2.30 11.73
N GLY A 30 18.19 3.60 11.40
CA GLY A 30 18.71 4.20 10.18
C GLY A 30 17.94 3.77 8.92
N GLN A 31 16.67 3.38 9.07
CA GLN A 31 15.82 3.05 7.94
C GLN A 31 15.15 4.31 7.39
N SER A 32 14.86 4.32 6.09
CA SER A 32 14.18 5.44 5.40
C SER A 32 12.80 5.09 4.88
N CYS A 33 12.43 3.79 4.89
CA CYS A 33 11.21 3.32 4.27
C CYS A 33 10.53 2.23 5.11
N TRP A 34 9.20 2.30 5.17
CA TRP A 34 8.34 1.25 5.70
C TRP A 34 7.43 0.72 4.61
N GLN A 35 7.70 -0.50 4.11
CA GLN A 35 6.79 -1.16 3.20
C GLN A 35 5.66 -1.84 3.98
N VAL A 36 4.42 -1.55 3.58
CA VAL A 36 3.19 -2.16 4.06
C VAL A 36 2.51 -2.94 2.94
N LEU A 37 1.66 -3.91 3.29
CA LEU A 37 0.75 -4.58 2.37
C LEU A 37 -0.47 -3.70 2.08
N PRO A 38 -1.33 -4.05 1.08
CA PRO A 38 -2.55 -3.30 0.84
C PRO A 38 -3.37 -3.12 2.11
N ILE A 39 -3.80 -1.90 2.41
CA ILE A 39 -4.52 -1.54 3.64
C ILE A 39 -6.04 -1.46 3.44
N GLY A 40 -6.55 -2.02 2.35
CA GLY A 40 -7.99 -2.12 2.08
C GLY A 40 -8.69 -3.17 2.96
N PRO A 41 -10.03 -3.10 3.06
CA PRO A 41 -10.82 -4.08 3.80
C PRO A 41 -10.69 -5.46 3.17
N THR A 42 -10.32 -6.46 3.98
CA THR A 42 -10.13 -7.83 3.51
C THR A 42 -11.46 -8.55 3.28
N SER A 43 -11.50 -9.46 2.31
CA SER A 43 -12.64 -10.31 2.00
C SER A 43 -12.33 -11.79 2.23
N PHE A 44 -12.67 -12.67 1.30
CA PHE A 44 -12.43 -14.10 1.40
C PHE A 44 -10.94 -14.44 1.63
N GLY A 45 -10.69 -15.32 2.59
CA GLY A 45 -9.34 -15.77 2.93
C GLY A 45 -8.49 -14.75 3.69
N ASP A 46 -9.09 -13.65 4.15
CA ASP A 46 -8.43 -12.57 4.90
C ASP A 46 -7.28 -11.89 4.14
N SER A 47 -7.17 -12.16 2.81
CA SER A 47 -6.12 -11.63 1.96
C SER A 47 -6.26 -10.12 1.74
N PRO A 48 -5.21 -9.32 1.93
CA PRO A 48 -5.23 -7.91 1.59
C PRO A 48 -5.31 -7.65 0.07
N TYR A 49 -5.01 -8.68 -0.76
CA TYR A 49 -5.11 -8.61 -2.23
C TYR A 49 -6.52 -8.91 -2.76
N GLN A 50 -7.40 -9.42 -1.88
CA GLN A 50 -8.83 -9.62 -2.17
C GLN A 50 -9.64 -8.64 -1.33
N SER A 51 -9.74 -7.39 -1.79
CA SER A 51 -10.38 -6.31 -1.04
C SER A 51 -11.80 -6.02 -1.53
N PHE A 52 -12.69 -5.67 -0.60
CA PHE A 52 -14.03 -5.17 -0.94
C PHE A 52 -14.02 -3.80 -1.62
N SER A 53 -12.91 -3.07 -1.60
CA SER A 53 -12.75 -1.78 -2.27
C SER A 53 -11.29 -1.40 -2.44
N SER A 54 -10.97 -0.78 -3.58
CA SER A 54 -9.67 -0.18 -3.87
C SER A 54 -9.47 1.19 -3.22
N PHE A 55 -10.49 1.75 -2.58
CA PHE A 55 -10.47 3.10 -2.01
C PHE A 55 -10.64 3.11 -0.50
N ALA A 56 -11.36 2.13 0.04
CA ALA A 56 -11.65 2.06 1.46
C ALA A 56 -10.47 1.50 2.27
N GLY A 57 -10.38 1.94 3.52
CA GLY A 57 -9.41 1.42 4.48
C GLY A 57 -9.95 0.26 5.30
N ASN A 58 -9.06 -0.60 5.79
CA ASN A 58 -9.39 -1.79 6.58
C ASN A 58 -9.84 -1.42 8.00
N PRO A 59 -11.09 -1.71 8.37
CA PRO A 59 -11.61 -1.42 9.71
C PRO A 59 -10.83 -2.07 10.85
N TYR A 60 -10.17 -3.20 10.59
CA TYR A 60 -9.38 -3.90 11.60
C TYR A 60 -8.14 -3.11 12.05
N LEU A 61 -7.63 -2.20 11.23
CA LEU A 61 -6.46 -1.37 11.53
C LEU A 61 -6.78 -0.18 12.45
N ILE A 62 -8.06 0.13 12.67
CA ILE A 62 -8.48 1.22 13.58
C ILE A 62 -8.09 0.86 15.01
N ASP A 63 -7.35 1.70 15.69
CA ASP A 63 -6.91 1.49 17.06
C ASP A 63 -8.02 1.85 18.07
N LEU A 64 -8.32 0.93 19.00
CA LEU A 64 -9.39 1.12 19.98
C LEU A 64 -8.97 2.02 21.15
N ASP A 65 -7.68 2.00 21.52
CA ASP A 65 -7.18 2.86 22.58
C ASP A 65 -7.15 4.33 22.13
N ASP A 66 -6.80 4.59 20.85
CA ASP A 66 -6.89 5.92 20.29
C ASP A 66 -8.36 6.41 20.22
N LEU A 67 -9.31 5.53 19.86
CA LEU A 67 -10.74 5.88 19.95
C LEU A 67 -11.20 6.16 21.38
N CYS A 68 -10.64 5.46 22.35
CA CYS A 68 -10.91 5.73 23.77
C CYS A 68 -10.32 7.08 24.20
N ALA A 69 -9.09 7.40 23.80
CA ALA A 69 -8.46 8.69 24.06
C ALA A 69 -9.26 9.85 23.45
N ASP A 70 -9.83 9.65 22.26
CA ASP A 70 -10.72 10.62 21.59
C ASP A 70 -12.12 10.71 22.27
N GLY A 71 -12.41 9.87 23.27
CA GLY A 71 -13.69 9.77 23.96
C GLY A 71 -14.81 9.22 23.09
N LEU A 72 -14.47 8.46 22.04
CA LEU A 72 -15.44 7.73 21.20
C LEU A 72 -15.71 6.31 21.72
N LEU A 73 -14.84 5.78 22.57
CA LEU A 73 -15.05 4.55 23.32
C LEU A 73 -14.77 4.79 24.81
N ASP A 74 -15.34 3.92 25.64
CA ASP A 74 -14.96 3.77 27.04
C ASP A 74 -14.18 2.46 27.21
N PRO A 75 -13.28 2.32 28.20
CA PRO A 75 -12.51 1.10 28.42
C PRO A 75 -13.38 -0.18 28.52
N TRP A 76 -14.53 -0.10 29.14
CA TRP A 76 -15.46 -1.24 29.27
C TRP A 76 -16.16 -1.66 27.97
N ASP A 77 -16.08 -0.84 26.91
CA ASP A 77 -16.64 -1.19 25.61
C ASP A 77 -15.87 -2.32 24.91
N TYR A 78 -14.58 -2.51 25.23
CA TYR A 78 -13.70 -3.41 24.49
C TYR A 78 -12.68 -4.18 25.34
N GLN A 79 -12.26 -3.67 26.52
CA GLN A 79 -11.17 -4.30 27.30
C GLN A 79 -11.56 -5.64 27.93
N SER A 80 -12.85 -5.88 28.20
CA SER A 80 -13.35 -7.15 28.76
C SER A 80 -13.60 -8.23 27.70
N LEU A 81 -13.48 -7.91 26.41
CA LEU A 81 -13.69 -8.86 25.33
C LEU A 81 -12.44 -9.71 25.10
N SER A 82 -12.64 -10.95 24.64
CA SER A 82 -11.55 -11.81 24.21
C SER A 82 -11.16 -11.49 22.76
N TRP A 83 -9.89 -11.18 22.52
CA TRP A 83 -9.37 -10.83 21.20
C TRP A 83 -8.48 -11.90 20.59
N GLY A 84 -8.52 -13.11 21.11
CA GLY A 84 -7.69 -14.25 20.73
C GLY A 84 -6.84 -14.74 21.90
N SER A 85 -6.43 -16.00 21.84
CA SER A 85 -5.60 -16.63 22.88
C SER A 85 -4.10 -16.67 22.51
N ASP A 86 -3.77 -16.56 21.21
CA ASP A 86 -2.40 -16.57 20.72
C ASP A 86 -1.96 -15.15 20.35
N PRO A 87 -1.04 -14.53 21.07
CA PRO A 87 -0.55 -13.18 20.75
C PRO A 87 0.28 -13.14 19.46
N ALA A 88 0.79 -14.28 18.97
CA ALA A 88 1.55 -14.39 17.73
C ALA A 88 0.69 -14.57 16.48
N ARG A 89 -0.62 -14.68 16.62
CA ARG A 89 -1.54 -14.93 15.51
C ARG A 89 -2.81 -14.10 15.59
N VAL A 90 -3.34 -13.74 14.41
CA VAL A 90 -4.65 -13.10 14.25
C VAL A 90 -5.74 -14.18 14.18
N ASP A 91 -6.76 -14.08 15.02
CA ASP A 91 -8.02 -14.83 14.88
C ASP A 91 -9.05 -13.94 14.18
N TYR A 92 -9.06 -13.99 12.85
CA TYR A 92 -9.98 -13.20 12.01
C TYR A 92 -11.45 -13.54 12.29
N GLY A 93 -11.75 -14.81 12.57
CA GLY A 93 -13.11 -15.21 12.91
C GLY A 93 -13.63 -14.55 14.19
N LEU A 94 -12.75 -14.38 15.19
CA LEU A 94 -13.09 -13.69 16.43
C LEU A 94 -13.21 -12.17 16.20
N LEU A 95 -12.29 -11.59 15.43
CA LEU A 95 -12.35 -10.17 15.06
C LEU A 95 -13.66 -9.85 14.33
N TYR A 96 -14.05 -10.66 13.36
CA TYR A 96 -15.30 -10.49 12.62
C TYR A 96 -16.53 -10.46 13.53
N ARG A 97 -16.58 -11.31 14.55
CA ARG A 97 -17.71 -11.38 15.49
C ARG A 97 -17.80 -10.22 16.47
N GLN A 98 -16.67 -9.58 16.81
CA GLN A 98 -16.64 -8.64 17.94
C GLN A 98 -16.26 -7.22 17.54
N ARG A 99 -15.35 -7.06 16.58
CA ARG A 99 -14.76 -5.76 16.22
C ARG A 99 -15.79 -4.75 15.77
N PHE A 100 -16.73 -5.18 14.96
CA PHE A 100 -17.73 -4.29 14.38
C PHE A 100 -18.75 -3.80 15.42
N ASP A 101 -19.07 -4.60 16.45
CA ASP A 101 -19.95 -4.15 17.54
C ASP A 101 -19.30 -3.04 18.38
N VAL A 102 -17.98 -3.13 18.59
CA VAL A 102 -17.22 -2.07 19.27
C VAL A 102 -17.16 -0.81 18.41
N LEU A 103 -16.81 -0.95 17.12
CA LEU A 103 -16.77 0.19 16.19
C LEU A 103 -18.14 0.85 16.03
N ARG A 104 -19.24 0.11 16.12
CA ARG A 104 -20.60 0.66 16.07
C ARG A 104 -20.85 1.65 17.20
N LYS A 105 -20.39 1.35 18.41
CA LYS A 105 -20.48 2.28 19.56
C LYS A 105 -19.66 3.55 19.32
N ALA A 106 -18.46 3.41 18.77
CA ALA A 106 -17.61 4.55 18.43
C ALA A 106 -18.27 5.46 17.37
N VAL A 107 -18.80 4.87 16.32
CA VAL A 107 -19.48 5.62 15.23
C VAL A 107 -20.75 6.30 15.71
N ASP A 108 -21.55 5.65 16.58
CA ASP A 108 -22.74 6.27 17.18
C ASP A 108 -22.39 7.52 18.00
N ARG A 109 -21.23 7.52 18.69
CA ARG A 109 -20.73 8.70 19.42
C ARG A 109 -20.14 9.74 18.48
N LEU A 110 -19.43 9.32 17.44
CA LEU A 110 -18.86 10.18 16.40
C LEU A 110 -19.94 11.04 15.73
N TRP A 111 -21.03 10.45 15.27
CA TRP A 111 -22.14 11.17 14.63
C TRP A 111 -22.73 12.28 15.52
N ARG A 112 -22.81 12.05 16.83
CA ARG A 112 -23.32 13.03 17.78
C ARG A 112 -22.34 14.16 18.08
N ARG A 113 -21.05 13.90 18.08
CA ARG A 113 -20.00 14.85 18.51
C ARG A 113 -19.35 15.59 17.37
N GLU A 114 -19.16 14.94 16.22
CA GLU A 114 -18.33 15.42 15.13
C GLU A 114 -19.03 15.36 13.76
N GLY A 115 -20.37 15.43 13.74
CA GLY A 115 -21.16 15.29 12.52
C GLY A 115 -20.76 16.24 11.38
N GLN A 116 -20.27 17.44 11.70
CA GLN A 116 -19.78 18.38 10.67
C GLN A 116 -18.45 17.95 10.05
N ALA A 117 -17.53 17.40 10.83
CA ALA A 117 -16.26 16.89 10.31
C ALA A 117 -16.50 15.66 9.42
N LEU A 118 -17.38 14.75 9.88
CA LEU A 118 -17.81 13.61 9.08
C LEU A 118 -18.50 14.04 7.79
N ALA A 119 -19.36 15.04 7.80
CA ALA A 119 -20.02 15.55 6.59
C ALA A 119 -19.01 16.13 5.57
N ARG A 120 -17.96 16.82 6.03
CA ARG A 120 -16.87 17.28 5.15
C ARG A 120 -16.14 16.11 4.51
N PHE A 121 -15.75 15.11 5.28
CA PHE A 121 -15.11 13.89 4.79
C PHE A 121 -15.98 13.21 3.72
N LEU A 122 -17.27 13.02 3.98
CA LEU A 122 -18.19 12.40 3.03
C LEU A 122 -18.33 13.22 1.73
N HIS A 123 -18.24 14.55 1.81
CA HIS A 123 -18.22 15.40 0.64
C HIS A 123 -16.93 15.29 -0.16
N GLU A 124 -15.78 15.23 0.51
CA GLU A 124 -14.46 15.06 -0.10
C GLU A 124 -14.30 13.68 -0.75
N GLU A 125 -14.83 12.64 -0.13
CA GLU A 125 -14.73 11.23 -0.57
C GLU A 125 -15.96 10.75 -1.37
N ARG A 126 -16.84 11.66 -1.81
CA ARG A 126 -18.14 11.36 -2.44
C ARG A 126 -18.07 10.43 -3.65
N ASP A 127 -16.93 10.36 -4.33
CA ASP A 127 -16.77 9.60 -5.57
C ASP A 127 -16.73 8.09 -5.34
N TRP A 128 -16.53 7.64 -4.10
CA TRP A 128 -16.47 6.21 -3.75
C TRP A 128 -17.19 5.85 -2.43
N VAL A 129 -17.19 6.73 -1.43
CA VAL A 129 -17.61 6.37 -0.06
C VAL A 129 -19.07 5.96 0.05
N TYR A 130 -19.94 6.56 -0.75
CA TYR A 130 -21.38 6.23 -0.72
C TYR A 130 -21.66 4.85 -1.33
N ASP A 131 -21.03 4.54 -2.45
CA ASP A 131 -21.17 3.23 -3.09
C ASP A 131 -20.56 2.12 -2.23
N TYR A 132 -19.38 2.35 -1.65
CA TYR A 132 -18.77 1.42 -0.71
C TYR A 132 -19.63 1.18 0.54
N ALA A 133 -20.10 2.24 1.18
CA ALA A 133 -20.89 2.12 2.41
C ALA A 133 -22.22 1.41 2.16
N LEU A 134 -22.88 1.67 1.03
CA LEU A 134 -24.09 0.96 0.66
C LEU A 134 -23.82 -0.50 0.28
N PHE A 135 -22.71 -0.78 -0.43
CA PHE A 135 -22.27 -2.13 -0.74
C PHE A 135 -22.08 -2.95 0.54
N MET A 136 -21.34 -2.42 1.52
CA MET A 136 -21.13 -3.10 2.80
C MET A 136 -22.41 -3.27 3.61
N ALA A 137 -23.30 -2.28 3.61
CA ALA A 137 -24.61 -2.39 4.24
C ALA A 137 -25.48 -3.49 3.59
N LEU A 138 -25.40 -3.64 2.28
CA LEU A 138 -26.07 -4.73 1.53
C LEU A 138 -25.40 -6.09 1.86
N LYS A 139 -24.06 -6.14 1.95
CA LYS A 139 -23.34 -7.34 2.40
C LYS A 139 -23.83 -7.81 3.77
N ASP A 140 -23.96 -6.88 4.73
CA ASP A 140 -24.50 -7.17 6.07
C ASP A 140 -25.95 -7.68 5.97
N HIS A 141 -26.79 -7.00 5.18
CA HIS A 141 -28.21 -7.36 5.00
C HIS A 141 -28.39 -8.75 4.37
N TYR A 142 -27.54 -9.13 3.44
CA TYR A 142 -27.54 -10.45 2.76
C TYR A 142 -26.56 -11.45 3.40
N HIS A 143 -26.19 -11.26 4.67
CA HIS A 143 -25.37 -12.19 5.46
C HIS A 143 -24.04 -12.56 4.77
N GLY A 144 -23.38 -11.62 4.15
CA GLY A 144 -22.10 -11.80 3.48
C GLY A 144 -22.21 -12.38 2.07
N ALA A 145 -23.40 -12.66 1.55
CA ALA A 145 -23.55 -13.17 0.18
C ALA A 145 -22.88 -12.24 -0.85
N PRO A 146 -22.16 -12.78 -1.86
CA PRO A 146 -21.56 -11.97 -2.91
C PRO A 146 -22.63 -11.20 -3.68
N TRP A 147 -22.29 -10.00 -4.17
CA TRP A 147 -23.25 -9.14 -4.87
C TRP A 147 -23.86 -9.80 -6.11
N SER A 148 -23.16 -10.74 -6.73
CA SER A 148 -23.66 -11.54 -7.85
C SER A 148 -24.88 -12.40 -7.50
N GLN A 149 -25.14 -12.63 -6.21
CA GLN A 149 -26.31 -13.37 -5.71
C GLN A 149 -27.44 -12.46 -5.19
N TRP A 150 -27.27 -11.14 -5.20
CA TRP A 150 -28.32 -10.22 -4.78
C TRP A 150 -29.48 -10.16 -5.80
N PRO A 151 -30.64 -9.61 -5.42
CA PRO A 151 -31.73 -9.38 -6.36
C PRO A 151 -31.27 -8.62 -7.61
N GLU A 152 -31.78 -9.00 -8.77
CA GLU A 152 -31.33 -8.47 -10.07
C GLU A 152 -31.35 -6.93 -10.12
N ALA A 153 -32.38 -6.30 -9.59
CA ALA A 153 -32.52 -4.85 -9.55
C ALA A 153 -31.38 -4.16 -8.77
N LEU A 154 -30.85 -4.82 -7.72
CA LEU A 154 -29.69 -4.33 -6.96
C LEU A 154 -28.36 -4.63 -7.68
N ARG A 155 -28.25 -5.81 -8.30
CA ARG A 155 -27.07 -6.14 -9.12
C ARG A 155 -26.90 -5.15 -10.28
N ARG A 156 -28.01 -4.79 -10.93
CA ARG A 156 -28.05 -3.82 -12.05
C ARG A 156 -28.11 -2.37 -11.59
N ARG A 157 -28.11 -2.12 -10.28
CA ARG A 157 -28.17 -0.78 -9.69
C ARG A 157 -29.36 0.06 -10.21
N GLU A 158 -30.53 -0.56 -10.38
CA GLU A 158 -31.73 0.13 -10.81
C GLU A 158 -32.11 1.25 -9.85
N SER A 159 -32.40 2.43 -10.38
CA SER A 159 -32.58 3.65 -9.56
C SER A 159 -33.62 3.50 -8.45
N ALA A 160 -34.71 2.79 -8.69
CA ALA A 160 -35.75 2.55 -7.67
C ALA A 160 -35.24 1.61 -6.54
N ALA A 161 -34.53 0.53 -6.91
CA ALA A 161 -33.95 -0.41 -5.95
C ALA A 161 -32.85 0.26 -5.12
N MET A 162 -31.98 1.07 -5.75
CA MET A 162 -30.92 1.84 -5.06
C MET A 162 -31.51 2.82 -4.07
N LYS A 163 -32.55 3.57 -4.42
CA LYS A 163 -33.24 4.51 -3.51
C LYS A 163 -33.88 3.76 -2.34
N ALA A 164 -34.54 2.63 -2.59
CA ALA A 164 -35.16 1.82 -1.55
C ALA A 164 -34.12 1.25 -0.59
N ALA A 165 -33.00 0.70 -1.11
CA ALA A 165 -31.91 0.18 -0.32
C ALA A 165 -31.25 1.27 0.55
N SER A 166 -30.93 2.44 -0.04
CA SER A 166 -30.33 3.56 0.69
C SER A 166 -31.24 4.07 1.82
N ALA A 167 -32.55 4.12 1.60
CA ALA A 167 -33.50 4.53 2.62
C ALA A 167 -33.66 3.45 3.73
N GLY A 168 -33.78 2.20 3.32
CA GLY A 168 -34.00 1.07 4.24
C GLY A 168 -32.76 0.72 5.09
N LEU A 169 -31.54 0.97 4.56
CA LEU A 169 -30.26 0.64 5.20
C LEU A 169 -29.47 1.89 5.63
N SER A 170 -30.18 3.00 5.85
CA SER A 170 -29.53 4.30 6.16
C SER A 170 -28.63 4.26 7.39
N ARG A 171 -29.01 3.49 8.43
CA ARG A 171 -28.22 3.35 9.65
C ARG A 171 -26.94 2.53 9.42
N GLU A 172 -27.05 1.45 8.68
CA GLU A 172 -25.92 0.59 8.31
C GLU A 172 -24.94 1.31 7.39
N THR A 173 -25.48 2.05 6.41
CA THR A 173 -24.68 2.91 5.52
C THR A 173 -23.94 4.00 6.31
N ALA A 174 -24.63 4.67 7.25
CA ALA A 174 -24.01 5.66 8.13
C ALA A 174 -22.91 5.04 9.03
N PHE A 175 -23.07 3.80 9.45
CA PHE A 175 -22.02 3.08 10.17
C PHE A 175 -20.76 2.91 9.33
N TRP A 176 -20.88 2.36 8.11
CA TRP A 176 -19.73 2.15 7.24
C TRP A 176 -19.06 3.45 6.81
N GLN A 177 -19.81 4.53 6.63
CA GLN A 177 -19.28 5.88 6.40
C GLN A 177 -18.44 6.37 7.59
N GLY A 178 -18.96 6.21 8.81
CA GLY A 178 -18.26 6.60 10.03
C GLY A 178 -16.98 5.79 10.26
N VAL A 179 -17.01 4.48 9.97
CA VAL A 179 -15.83 3.61 10.04
C VAL A 179 -14.72 4.12 9.11
N GLN A 180 -15.05 4.51 7.88
CA GLN A 180 -14.04 5.04 6.95
C GLN A 180 -13.48 6.38 7.44
N PHE A 181 -14.29 7.27 7.98
CA PHE A 181 -13.80 8.51 8.59
C PHE A 181 -12.80 8.23 9.72
N LEU A 182 -13.09 7.27 10.61
CA LEU A 182 -12.19 6.89 11.71
C LEU A 182 -10.88 6.31 11.18
N PHE A 183 -10.95 5.46 10.15
CA PHE A 183 -9.76 4.90 9.51
C PHE A 183 -8.88 6.02 8.92
N PHE A 184 -9.43 6.89 8.09
CA PHE A 184 -8.68 7.95 7.43
C PHE A 184 -8.03 8.91 8.41
N ARG A 185 -8.72 9.24 9.51
CA ARG A 185 -8.19 10.09 10.57
C ARG A 185 -6.96 9.47 11.23
N GLN A 186 -7.04 8.20 11.61
CA GLN A 186 -5.92 7.50 12.25
C GLN A 186 -4.78 7.22 11.27
N TRP A 187 -5.10 6.90 10.02
CA TRP A 187 -4.09 6.72 8.98
C TRP A 187 -3.30 8.02 8.75
N GLN A 188 -3.98 9.14 8.62
CA GLN A 188 -3.32 10.43 8.44
C GLN A 188 -2.39 10.76 9.62
N ALA A 189 -2.84 10.51 10.84
CA ALA A 189 -2.01 10.71 12.03
C ALA A 189 -0.75 9.83 12.05
N LEU A 190 -0.85 8.57 11.60
CA LEU A 190 0.30 7.67 11.47
C LEU A 190 1.24 8.12 10.33
N LYS A 191 0.70 8.50 9.17
CA LYS A 191 1.47 9.01 8.04
C LYS A 191 2.24 10.27 8.42
N ASP A 192 1.58 11.22 9.09
CA ASP A 192 2.22 12.45 9.59
C ASP A 192 3.35 12.12 10.60
N CYS A 193 3.15 11.10 11.43
CA CYS A 193 4.19 10.61 12.35
C CYS A 193 5.41 10.07 11.59
N ALA A 194 5.19 9.26 10.55
CA ALA A 194 6.25 8.71 9.71
C ALA A 194 7.00 9.82 8.96
N THR A 195 6.28 10.75 8.32
CA THR A 195 6.85 11.88 7.57
C THR A 195 7.74 12.76 8.47
N ARG A 196 7.26 13.13 9.67
CA ARG A 196 8.06 13.93 10.62
C ARG A 196 9.34 13.24 11.06
N GLN A 197 9.44 11.94 10.92
CA GLN A 197 10.63 11.15 11.28
C GLN A 197 11.47 10.74 10.05
N GLY A 198 11.14 11.26 8.87
CA GLY A 198 11.85 10.96 7.62
C GLY A 198 11.63 9.52 7.12
N ILE A 199 10.52 8.88 7.53
CA ILE A 199 10.16 7.52 7.07
C ILE A 199 9.10 7.62 5.98
N ALA A 200 9.46 7.24 4.77
CA ALA A 200 8.51 7.10 3.66
C ALA A 200 7.71 5.80 3.79
N ILE A 201 6.42 5.84 3.48
CA ILE A 201 5.56 4.65 3.44
C ILE A 201 5.46 4.16 2.00
N LEU A 202 5.92 2.93 1.76
CA LEU A 202 5.74 2.22 0.50
C LEU A 202 4.50 1.33 0.60
N GLY A 203 3.49 1.66 -0.21
CA GLY A 203 2.27 0.89 -0.33
C GLY A 203 2.33 -0.15 -1.44
N ASP A 204 1.27 -0.94 -1.53
CA ASP A 204 1.13 -2.00 -2.51
C ASP A 204 -0.24 -1.94 -3.19
N LEU A 205 -0.26 -1.98 -4.51
CA LEU A 205 -1.46 -1.86 -5.33
C LEU A 205 -1.63 -3.10 -6.21
N PRO A 206 -2.52 -4.03 -5.85
CA PRO A 206 -2.86 -5.14 -6.74
C PRO A 206 -3.38 -4.61 -8.08
N ILE A 207 -2.91 -5.18 -9.21
CA ILE A 207 -3.43 -4.77 -10.52
C ILE A 207 -4.94 -5.03 -10.61
N TYR A 208 -5.39 -6.20 -10.16
CA TYR A 208 -6.81 -6.58 -10.21
C TYR A 208 -7.57 -6.19 -8.94
N VAL A 209 -8.88 -6.26 -9.02
CA VAL A 209 -9.80 -6.08 -7.89
C VAL A 209 -10.61 -7.36 -7.68
N ALA A 210 -11.10 -7.58 -6.48
CA ALA A 210 -11.95 -8.73 -6.19
C ALA A 210 -13.28 -8.65 -6.98
N GLU A 211 -13.79 -9.78 -7.48
CA GLU A 211 -15.12 -9.84 -8.12
C GLU A 211 -16.19 -9.31 -7.15
N ASP A 212 -16.16 -9.80 -5.91
CA ASP A 212 -17.08 -9.36 -4.86
C ASP A 212 -16.57 -8.08 -4.17
N SER A 213 -16.62 -6.97 -4.90
CA SER A 213 -16.20 -5.65 -4.44
C SER A 213 -17.16 -4.54 -4.86
N ALA A 214 -17.12 -3.44 -4.11
CA ALA A 214 -17.83 -2.21 -4.46
C ALA A 214 -17.36 -1.66 -5.80
N ASP A 215 -16.08 -1.83 -6.14
CA ASP A 215 -15.49 -1.39 -7.40
C ASP A 215 -16.16 -2.02 -8.61
N VAL A 216 -16.31 -3.35 -8.59
CA VAL A 216 -16.94 -4.11 -9.68
C VAL A 216 -18.45 -3.86 -9.71
N TRP A 217 -19.11 -3.91 -8.56
CA TRP A 217 -20.55 -3.66 -8.45
C TRP A 217 -20.94 -2.25 -8.90
N ALA A 218 -20.14 -1.24 -8.57
CA ALA A 218 -20.42 0.14 -8.96
C ALA A 218 -20.10 0.44 -10.43
N ASN A 219 -19.12 -0.28 -11.02
CA ASN A 219 -18.59 0.00 -12.35
C ASN A 219 -18.49 -1.25 -13.24
N PRO A 220 -19.55 -2.08 -13.39
CA PRO A 220 -19.43 -3.35 -14.10
C PRO A 220 -19.05 -3.21 -15.59
N SER A 221 -19.32 -2.06 -16.20
CA SER A 221 -18.95 -1.75 -17.59
C SER A 221 -17.43 -1.64 -17.81
N LEU A 222 -16.64 -1.45 -16.75
CA LEU A 222 -15.18 -1.41 -16.84
C LEU A 222 -14.52 -2.79 -16.86
N PHE A 223 -15.31 -3.85 -16.67
CA PHE A 223 -14.83 -5.22 -16.59
C PHE A 223 -15.43 -6.08 -17.70
N GLN A 224 -14.75 -7.18 -18.04
CA GLN A 224 -15.17 -8.13 -19.06
C GLN A 224 -16.30 -9.01 -18.50
N MET A 225 -17.52 -8.48 -18.54
CA MET A 225 -18.74 -9.12 -18.04
C MET A 225 -19.69 -9.47 -19.18
N ASP A 226 -20.45 -10.53 -19.00
CA ASP A 226 -21.59 -10.88 -19.86
C ASP A 226 -22.85 -10.05 -19.53
N GLU A 227 -23.94 -10.28 -20.25
CA GLU A 227 -25.22 -9.60 -20.05
C GLU A 227 -25.87 -9.87 -18.68
N THR A 228 -25.45 -10.94 -18.00
CA THR A 228 -25.90 -11.32 -16.66
C THR A 228 -25.01 -10.79 -15.54
N LEU A 229 -24.01 -9.97 -15.89
CA LEU A 229 -22.99 -9.41 -15.00
C LEU A 229 -22.10 -10.48 -14.35
N ARG A 230 -21.78 -11.53 -15.12
CA ARG A 230 -20.76 -12.52 -14.74
C ARG A 230 -19.49 -12.28 -15.54
N PRO A 231 -18.30 -12.48 -14.96
CA PRO A 231 -17.06 -12.43 -15.72
C PRO A 231 -17.10 -13.38 -16.92
N THR A 232 -16.58 -12.99 -18.05
CA THR A 232 -16.41 -13.88 -19.21
C THR A 232 -15.10 -14.64 -19.13
N GLU A 233 -14.06 -13.96 -18.67
CA GLU A 233 -12.73 -14.48 -18.38
C GLU A 233 -12.24 -13.86 -17.06
N VAL A 234 -11.34 -14.55 -16.36
CA VAL A 234 -10.74 -14.10 -15.09
C VAL A 234 -9.23 -14.16 -15.15
N ALA A 235 -8.58 -13.42 -14.23
CA ALA A 235 -7.14 -13.33 -14.13
C ALA A 235 -6.51 -14.58 -13.51
N GLY A 236 -5.26 -14.82 -13.88
CA GLY A 236 -4.40 -15.84 -13.30
C GLY A 236 -3.02 -15.86 -13.94
N CYS A 237 -2.29 -16.93 -13.70
CA CYS A 237 -1.00 -17.22 -14.34
C CYS A 237 -1.01 -18.59 -15.02
N PRO A 238 -0.25 -18.76 -16.11
CA PRO A 238 -0.14 -20.05 -16.78
C PRO A 238 0.52 -21.10 -15.90
N PRO A 239 0.38 -22.39 -16.21
CA PRO A 239 1.26 -23.44 -15.67
C PRO A 239 2.73 -23.10 -15.86
N ASP A 240 3.53 -23.34 -14.81
CA ASP A 240 4.97 -23.12 -14.79
C ASP A 240 5.70 -24.25 -14.04
N ALA A 241 6.99 -24.07 -13.74
CA ALA A 241 7.79 -25.04 -12.99
C ALA A 241 7.36 -25.19 -11.52
N PHE A 242 6.61 -24.21 -10.98
CA PHE A 242 6.15 -24.20 -9.59
C PHE A 242 4.75 -24.81 -9.44
N THR A 243 3.87 -24.56 -10.43
CA THR A 243 2.47 -25.03 -10.41
C THR A 243 2.06 -25.62 -11.77
N ALA A 244 1.88 -26.94 -11.81
CA ALA A 244 1.45 -27.66 -13.02
C ALA A 244 0.06 -27.26 -13.53
N ASP A 245 -0.78 -26.67 -12.67
CA ASP A 245 -2.13 -26.19 -12.97
C ASP A 245 -2.21 -24.68 -13.23
N GLY A 246 -1.08 -23.97 -13.05
CA GLY A 246 -1.03 -22.52 -13.00
C GLY A 246 -1.77 -21.97 -11.78
N GLN A 247 -2.02 -20.68 -11.79
CA GLN A 247 -2.74 -19.99 -10.70
C GLN A 247 -4.04 -19.40 -11.24
N LEU A 248 -5.15 -19.75 -10.63
CA LEU A 248 -6.48 -19.19 -10.90
C LEU A 248 -6.80 -18.16 -9.79
N TRP A 249 -6.67 -16.87 -10.10
CA TRP A 249 -6.92 -15.81 -9.11
C TRP A 249 -8.40 -15.42 -9.01
N GLY A 250 -9.16 -15.60 -10.09
CA GLY A 250 -10.60 -15.35 -10.11
C GLY A 250 -11.02 -13.88 -10.24
N ASN A 251 -10.09 -12.95 -10.31
CA ASN A 251 -10.38 -11.53 -10.45
C ASN A 251 -10.93 -11.23 -11.85
N PRO A 252 -11.97 -10.39 -12.02
CA PRO A 252 -12.47 -9.99 -13.33
C PRO A 252 -11.44 -9.16 -14.08
N LEU A 253 -11.37 -9.34 -15.39
CA LEU A 253 -10.45 -8.65 -16.28
C LEU A 253 -11.01 -7.28 -16.70
N PHE A 254 -10.13 -6.30 -16.88
CA PHE A 254 -10.51 -4.96 -17.32
C PHE A 254 -10.85 -4.90 -18.80
N ARG A 255 -11.80 -4.04 -19.16
CA ARG A 255 -12.06 -3.62 -20.54
C ARG A 255 -11.17 -2.42 -20.88
N TRP A 256 -9.91 -2.70 -21.18
CA TRP A 256 -8.90 -1.67 -21.44
C TRP A 256 -9.28 -0.73 -22.58
N ASP A 257 -9.96 -1.25 -23.60
CA ASP A 257 -10.51 -0.49 -24.74
C ASP A 257 -11.56 0.55 -24.34
N GLU A 258 -12.41 0.23 -23.37
CA GLU A 258 -13.40 1.16 -22.83
C GLU A 258 -12.76 2.17 -21.86
N MET A 259 -11.78 1.73 -21.07
CA MET A 259 -11.06 2.60 -20.17
C MET A 259 -10.22 3.64 -20.90
N GLU A 260 -9.59 3.26 -22.02
CA GLU A 260 -8.81 4.18 -22.87
C GLU A 260 -9.67 5.35 -23.38
N LYS A 261 -10.92 5.10 -23.82
CA LYS A 261 -11.85 6.13 -24.30
C LYS A 261 -12.11 7.23 -23.28
N THR A 262 -11.95 6.93 -22.00
CA THR A 262 -12.13 7.87 -20.88
C THR A 262 -10.82 8.38 -20.30
N GLY A 263 -9.68 8.13 -20.96
CA GLY A 263 -8.35 8.44 -20.44
C GLY A 263 -8.06 7.67 -19.14
N TYR A 264 -8.49 6.42 -19.06
CA TYR A 264 -8.33 5.55 -17.89
C TYR A 264 -8.80 6.18 -16.57
N ARG A 265 -9.85 7.01 -16.61
CA ARG A 265 -10.31 7.84 -15.47
C ARG A 265 -10.35 7.08 -14.15
N TRP A 266 -10.96 5.91 -14.11
CA TRP A 266 -11.09 5.12 -12.89
C TRP A 266 -9.71 4.73 -12.32
N TRP A 267 -8.78 4.32 -13.20
CA TRP A 267 -7.42 4.01 -12.80
C TRP A 267 -6.64 5.22 -12.30
N MET A 268 -6.81 6.38 -12.94
CA MET A 268 -6.17 7.63 -12.51
C MET A 268 -6.70 8.06 -11.13
N GLN A 269 -8.00 7.93 -10.89
CA GLN A 269 -8.59 8.15 -9.57
C GLN A 269 -8.04 7.17 -8.53
N ARG A 270 -7.95 5.87 -8.87
CA ARG A 270 -7.41 4.83 -7.99
C ARG A 270 -5.96 5.13 -7.61
N ILE A 271 -5.08 5.40 -8.56
CA ILE A 271 -3.68 5.71 -8.30
C ILE A 271 -3.53 7.02 -7.51
N ALA A 272 -4.24 8.07 -7.90
CA ALA A 272 -4.22 9.34 -7.15
C ALA A 272 -4.66 9.15 -5.69
N HIS A 273 -5.67 8.30 -5.45
CA HIS A 273 -6.14 7.97 -4.12
C HIS A 273 -5.09 7.20 -3.30
N GLN A 274 -4.38 6.24 -3.92
CA GLN A 274 -3.29 5.52 -3.26
C GLN A 274 -2.15 6.44 -2.82
N PHE A 275 -1.80 7.46 -3.60
CA PHE A 275 -0.80 8.46 -3.22
C PHE A 275 -1.24 9.42 -2.10
N ARG A 276 -2.49 9.38 -1.67
CA ARG A 276 -2.91 10.00 -0.40
C ARG A 276 -2.52 9.13 0.80
N PHE A 277 -2.50 7.82 0.62
CA PHE A 277 -2.05 6.90 1.65
C PHE A 277 -0.53 6.78 1.71
N TYR A 278 0.14 6.66 0.57
CA TYR A 278 1.53 6.26 0.46
C TYR A 278 2.41 7.35 -0.16
N ASP A 279 3.69 7.27 0.12
CA ASP A 279 4.71 8.14 -0.48
C ASP A 279 5.30 7.50 -1.72
N MET A 280 5.39 6.17 -1.75
CA MET A 280 5.78 5.32 -2.88
C MET A 280 4.77 4.20 -3.07
N LEU A 281 4.66 3.67 -4.28
CA LEU A 281 3.66 2.66 -4.62
C LEU A 281 4.27 1.51 -5.42
N ARG A 282 4.22 0.29 -4.88
CA ARG A 282 4.50 -0.92 -5.66
C ARG A 282 3.23 -1.29 -6.43
N ILE A 283 3.35 -1.45 -7.75
CA ILE A 283 2.28 -2.04 -8.56
C ILE A 283 2.56 -3.52 -8.69
N ASP A 284 1.67 -4.31 -8.08
CA ASP A 284 1.70 -5.76 -8.12
C ASP A 284 1.31 -6.27 -9.50
N HIS A 285 2.01 -7.32 -9.98
CA HIS A 285 1.83 -7.93 -11.30
C HIS A 285 1.91 -6.91 -12.46
N PHE A 286 2.96 -6.08 -12.47
CA PHE A 286 3.16 -5.02 -13.49
C PHE A 286 3.11 -5.55 -14.93
N ARG A 287 3.56 -6.79 -15.18
CA ARG A 287 3.48 -7.39 -16.51
C ARG A 287 2.06 -7.41 -17.12
N GLY A 288 1.02 -7.38 -16.28
CA GLY A 288 -0.38 -7.35 -16.72
C GLY A 288 -0.74 -6.12 -17.56
N PHE A 289 0.06 -5.05 -17.48
CA PHE A 289 -0.08 -3.89 -18.37
C PHE A 289 0.50 -4.11 -19.77
N ASP A 290 1.46 -5.02 -19.94
CA ASP A 290 1.93 -5.48 -21.25
C ASP A 290 1.01 -6.56 -21.81
N SER A 291 0.88 -7.64 -21.04
CA SER A 291 0.04 -8.78 -21.37
C SER A 291 -0.43 -9.50 -20.11
N TYR A 292 -1.70 -9.84 -20.08
CA TYR A 292 -2.34 -10.53 -18.96
C TYR A 292 -2.86 -11.91 -19.38
N TYR A 293 -2.88 -12.85 -18.42
CA TYR A 293 -3.35 -14.20 -18.68
C TYR A 293 -4.83 -14.32 -18.34
N ALA A 294 -5.64 -14.62 -19.35
CA ALA A 294 -7.10 -14.68 -19.29
C ALA A 294 -7.56 -16.14 -19.29
N ILE A 295 -8.27 -16.55 -18.24
CA ILE A 295 -8.78 -17.90 -18.03
C ILE A 295 -10.31 -17.85 -18.21
N PRO A 296 -10.93 -18.76 -18.98
CA PRO A 296 -12.39 -18.81 -19.09
C PRO A 296 -13.06 -18.91 -17.72
N PHE A 297 -14.08 -18.08 -17.48
CA PHE A 297 -14.80 -18.12 -16.21
C PHE A 297 -15.46 -19.48 -15.99
N GLY A 298 -15.30 -20.04 -14.79
CA GLY A 298 -15.83 -21.35 -14.41
C GLY A 298 -14.86 -22.52 -14.64
N ASP A 299 -13.65 -22.26 -15.16
CA ASP A 299 -12.59 -23.27 -15.21
C ASP A 299 -12.06 -23.55 -13.78
N GLU A 300 -11.67 -24.80 -13.55
CA GLU A 300 -11.15 -25.24 -12.25
C GLU A 300 -9.65 -24.91 -12.06
N ASN A 301 -8.93 -24.60 -13.13
CA ASN A 301 -7.50 -24.30 -13.14
C ASN A 301 -7.12 -23.39 -14.31
N ALA A 302 -5.85 -23.00 -14.39
CA ALA A 302 -5.37 -22.03 -15.39
C ALA A 302 -4.91 -22.66 -16.72
N ARG A 303 -5.04 -23.97 -16.92
CA ARG A 303 -4.48 -24.69 -18.10
C ARG A 303 -5.03 -24.22 -19.45
N ARG A 304 -6.29 -23.75 -19.51
CA ARG A 304 -6.95 -23.30 -20.75
C ARG A 304 -6.87 -21.79 -20.96
N GLY A 305 -6.17 -21.10 -20.11
CA GLY A 305 -5.99 -19.65 -20.25
C GLY A 305 -5.14 -19.27 -21.47
N ARG A 306 -5.16 -18.00 -21.81
CA ARG A 306 -4.42 -17.41 -22.92
C ARG A 306 -3.94 -16.01 -22.63
N TRP A 307 -2.82 -15.64 -23.23
CA TRP A 307 -2.32 -14.28 -23.14
C TRP A 307 -3.17 -13.31 -23.98
N ARG A 308 -3.45 -12.16 -23.38
CA ARG A 308 -4.16 -11.04 -23.98
C ARG A 308 -3.29 -9.78 -23.86
N PRO A 309 -3.29 -8.87 -24.86
CA PRO A 309 -2.56 -7.62 -24.75
C PRO A 309 -3.17 -6.70 -23.69
N GLY A 310 -2.32 -6.09 -22.88
CA GLY A 310 -2.66 -5.02 -21.96
C GLY A 310 -2.63 -3.64 -22.62
N PRO A 311 -2.83 -2.54 -21.86
CA PRO A 311 -2.86 -1.18 -22.40
C PRO A 311 -1.47 -0.63 -22.78
N GLY A 312 -0.39 -1.30 -22.36
CA GLY A 312 0.98 -0.93 -22.68
C GLY A 312 1.41 0.45 -22.18
N ILE A 313 2.41 1.03 -22.85
CA ILE A 313 2.99 2.33 -22.47
C ILE A 313 1.98 3.49 -22.55
N GLY A 314 0.91 3.35 -23.34
CA GLY A 314 -0.15 4.37 -23.45
C GLY A 314 -0.80 4.70 -22.11
N PHE A 315 -1.00 3.70 -21.27
CA PHE A 315 -1.51 3.88 -19.92
C PHE A 315 -0.58 4.74 -19.04
N PHE A 316 0.71 4.45 -19.05
CA PHE A 316 1.69 5.16 -18.21
C PHE A 316 1.96 6.59 -18.68
N ARG A 317 1.92 6.83 -19.99
CA ARG A 317 1.98 8.21 -20.54
C ARG A 317 0.76 9.03 -20.12
N GLU A 318 -0.41 8.42 -20.09
CA GLU A 318 -1.62 9.08 -19.62
C GLU A 318 -1.59 9.31 -18.10
N LEU A 319 -1.03 8.37 -17.33
CA LEU A 319 -0.80 8.52 -15.90
C LEU A 319 0.10 9.73 -15.63
N GLU A 320 1.26 9.80 -16.29
CA GLU A 320 2.20 10.91 -16.12
C GLU A 320 1.58 12.24 -16.56
N ARG A 321 0.80 12.24 -17.64
CA ARG A 321 0.09 13.43 -18.12
C ARG A 321 -0.93 13.97 -17.11
N GLN A 322 -1.67 13.10 -16.42
CA GLN A 322 -2.73 13.50 -15.50
C GLN A 322 -2.23 13.76 -14.09
N LEU A 323 -1.29 12.95 -13.59
CA LEU A 323 -0.85 12.95 -12.19
C LEU A 323 0.57 13.48 -12.00
N GLY A 324 1.32 13.71 -13.10
CA GLY A 324 2.75 13.99 -13.05
C GLY A 324 3.59 12.75 -12.71
N PRO A 325 4.94 12.90 -12.66
CA PRO A 325 5.82 11.82 -12.23
C PRO A 325 5.47 11.32 -10.83
N ARG A 326 5.44 10.00 -10.65
CA ARG A 326 5.10 9.37 -9.38
C ARG A 326 6.13 8.29 -9.03
N PRO A 327 6.53 8.15 -7.75
CA PRO A 327 7.47 7.13 -7.31
C PRO A 327 6.78 5.76 -7.28
N ILE A 328 6.82 5.07 -8.43
CA ILE A 328 6.22 3.76 -8.65
C ILE A 328 7.32 2.72 -8.79
N ILE A 329 7.14 1.58 -8.14
CA ILE A 329 7.96 0.37 -8.25
C ILE A 329 7.14 -0.66 -9.04
N ALA A 330 7.73 -1.26 -10.06
CA ALA A 330 7.09 -2.30 -10.84
C ALA A 330 7.45 -3.68 -10.28
N GLU A 331 6.43 -4.48 -9.92
CA GLU A 331 6.67 -5.90 -9.65
C GLU A 331 6.80 -6.63 -10.99
N ASP A 332 8.04 -6.94 -11.35
CA ASP A 332 8.46 -7.58 -12.60
C ASP A 332 9.00 -9.00 -12.36
N LEU A 333 8.45 -9.72 -11.40
CA LEU A 333 8.86 -11.08 -11.08
C LEU A 333 8.26 -12.11 -12.05
N GLY A 334 8.87 -13.30 -12.11
CA GLY A 334 8.44 -14.41 -12.96
C GLY A 334 8.93 -14.29 -14.40
N PHE A 335 8.20 -14.90 -15.34
CA PHE A 335 8.61 -14.98 -16.74
C PHE A 335 8.45 -13.64 -17.48
N LEU A 336 9.55 -12.98 -17.80
CA LEU A 336 9.59 -11.69 -18.50
C LEU A 336 9.83 -11.87 -20.00
N THR A 337 8.87 -11.46 -20.82
CA THR A 337 9.05 -11.34 -22.27
C THR A 337 9.85 -10.09 -22.63
N PRO A 338 10.44 -10.03 -23.85
CA PRO A 338 11.12 -8.80 -24.32
C PRO A 338 10.21 -7.57 -24.28
N SER A 339 8.90 -7.71 -24.53
CA SER A 339 7.93 -6.60 -24.48
C SER A 339 7.71 -6.07 -23.06
N VAL A 340 7.67 -6.95 -22.04
CA VAL A 340 7.59 -6.53 -20.63
C VAL A 340 8.85 -5.77 -20.22
N ARG A 341 10.04 -6.26 -20.60
CA ARG A 341 11.32 -5.56 -20.35
C ARG A 341 11.38 -4.19 -21.05
N GLN A 342 10.84 -4.11 -22.28
CA GLN A 342 10.72 -2.84 -23.00
C GLN A 342 9.78 -1.88 -22.26
N LEU A 343 8.60 -2.34 -21.85
CA LEU A 343 7.64 -1.52 -21.09
C LEU A 343 8.26 -0.97 -19.79
N LEU A 344 8.97 -1.82 -19.04
CA LEU A 344 9.67 -1.41 -17.83
C LEU A 344 10.74 -0.35 -18.13
N SER A 345 11.53 -0.56 -19.19
CA SER A 345 12.55 0.40 -19.62
C SER A 345 11.95 1.74 -20.07
N GLU A 346 10.80 1.73 -20.78
CA GLU A 346 10.14 2.94 -21.25
C GLU A 346 9.48 3.74 -20.12
N THR A 347 9.00 3.08 -19.05
CA THR A 347 8.47 3.77 -17.87
C THR A 347 9.57 4.32 -16.96
N GLY A 348 10.77 3.74 -17.00
CA GLY A 348 11.87 4.08 -16.10
C GLY A 348 11.64 3.65 -14.64
N TYR A 349 10.58 2.88 -14.35
CA TYR A 349 10.30 2.42 -13.00
C TYR A 349 11.33 1.38 -12.54
N PRO A 350 11.76 1.40 -11.25
CA PRO A 350 12.57 0.33 -10.69
C PRO A 350 11.79 -0.98 -10.67
N GLY A 351 12.42 -2.05 -11.16
CA GLY A 351 11.95 -3.43 -11.00
C GLY A 351 12.39 -4.02 -9.67
N MET A 352 11.95 -5.25 -9.39
CA MET A 352 12.25 -5.97 -8.17
C MET A 352 13.32 -7.05 -8.39
N LYS A 353 14.18 -7.26 -7.41
CA LYS A 353 15.17 -8.34 -7.36
C LYS A 353 15.03 -9.10 -6.04
N VAL A 354 14.70 -10.39 -6.12
CA VAL A 354 14.50 -11.27 -4.96
C VAL A 354 15.65 -12.24 -4.86
N LEU A 355 16.44 -12.15 -3.80
CA LEU A 355 17.68 -12.93 -3.65
C LEU A 355 17.44 -14.45 -3.58
N GLU A 356 16.35 -14.92 -2.98
CA GLU A 356 16.03 -16.36 -2.93
C GLU A 356 15.90 -16.97 -4.33
N PHE A 357 15.44 -16.21 -5.34
CA PHE A 357 15.35 -16.69 -6.73
C PHE A 357 16.72 -16.85 -7.41
N ALA A 358 17.79 -16.24 -6.84
CA ALA A 358 19.14 -16.37 -7.36
C ALA A 358 19.69 -17.82 -7.30
N PHE A 359 19.12 -18.64 -6.43
CA PHE A 359 19.60 -19.97 -6.11
C PHE A 359 18.62 -21.08 -6.48
N ASP A 360 17.46 -20.76 -7.03
CA ASP A 360 16.46 -21.75 -7.43
C ASP A 360 16.87 -22.42 -8.76
N SER A 361 17.34 -23.67 -8.64
CA SER A 361 17.81 -24.46 -9.79
C SER A 361 16.70 -24.87 -10.77
N ARG A 362 15.41 -24.78 -10.35
CA ARG A 362 14.25 -25.14 -11.18
C ARG A 362 13.98 -24.12 -12.27
N ASP A 363 14.28 -22.84 -12.03
CA ASP A 363 13.94 -21.75 -12.94
C ASP A 363 15.02 -21.45 -13.99
N GLY A 364 16.26 -21.92 -13.81
CA GLY A 364 17.38 -21.71 -14.75
C GLY A 364 17.77 -20.24 -15.00
N GLY A 365 17.06 -19.28 -14.42
CA GLY A 365 17.20 -17.84 -14.58
C GLY A 365 17.92 -17.10 -13.45
N GLY A 366 18.40 -17.80 -12.43
CA GLY A 366 18.88 -17.24 -11.17
C GLY A 366 19.95 -16.14 -11.26
N ARG A 367 20.73 -16.07 -12.35
CA ARG A 367 21.84 -15.09 -12.45
C ARG A 367 21.41 -13.63 -12.37
N GLU A 368 20.23 -13.28 -12.89
CA GLU A 368 19.75 -11.89 -12.84
C GLU A 368 19.30 -11.46 -11.43
N TYR A 369 19.08 -12.42 -10.53
CA TYR A 369 18.76 -12.20 -9.13
C TYR A 369 19.99 -12.25 -8.21
N GLN A 370 21.21 -12.46 -8.75
CA GLN A 370 22.44 -12.38 -7.98
C GLN A 370 22.84 -10.91 -7.74
N PRO A 371 23.11 -10.46 -6.51
CA PRO A 371 23.34 -9.06 -6.15
C PRO A 371 24.39 -8.32 -7.00
N HIS A 372 25.45 -9.01 -7.45
CA HIS A 372 26.48 -8.39 -8.30
C HIS A 372 25.99 -8.07 -9.72
N ASN A 373 24.82 -8.57 -10.13
CA ASN A 373 24.20 -8.29 -11.43
C ASN A 373 23.04 -7.28 -11.34
N TYR A 374 22.72 -6.76 -10.15
CA TYR A 374 21.62 -5.82 -10.01
C TYR A 374 21.91 -4.51 -10.73
N PRO A 375 20.95 -3.95 -11.48
CA PRO A 375 21.02 -2.57 -11.91
C PRO A 375 20.87 -1.65 -10.69
N LYS A 376 21.35 -0.42 -10.79
CA LYS A 376 21.17 0.58 -9.74
C LYS A 376 19.67 0.87 -9.51
N ASN A 377 18.93 1.15 -10.60
CA ASN A 377 17.49 1.41 -10.57
C ASN A 377 16.69 0.11 -10.34
N CYS A 378 16.77 -0.44 -9.15
CA CYS A 378 15.93 -1.57 -8.71
C CYS A 378 15.72 -1.56 -7.19
N VAL A 379 14.77 -2.37 -6.74
CA VAL A 379 14.53 -2.65 -5.32
C VAL A 379 14.93 -4.08 -5.03
N ALA A 380 15.87 -4.26 -4.11
CA ALA A 380 16.37 -5.57 -3.70
C ALA A 380 15.62 -6.09 -2.47
N TYR A 381 15.25 -7.37 -2.51
CA TYR A 381 14.61 -8.11 -1.44
C TYR A 381 15.41 -9.38 -1.15
N VAL A 382 15.41 -9.85 0.09
CA VAL A 382 15.83 -11.25 0.37
C VAL A 382 14.71 -12.18 -0.08
N GLY A 383 13.51 -11.99 0.44
CA GLY A 383 12.25 -12.59 0.06
C GLY A 383 11.11 -11.58 0.22
N THR A 384 9.96 -11.84 -0.40
CA THR A 384 8.74 -11.03 -0.27
C THR A 384 7.77 -11.69 0.72
N HIS A 385 6.59 -11.11 0.92
CA HIS A 385 5.52 -11.71 1.73
C HIS A 385 5.01 -13.07 1.21
N ASP A 386 5.27 -13.40 -0.05
CA ASP A 386 4.91 -14.68 -0.69
C ASP A 386 5.99 -15.77 -0.50
N ASN A 387 7.22 -15.36 -0.19
CA ASN A 387 8.30 -16.26 0.11
C ASN A 387 8.21 -16.79 1.56
N ASP A 388 8.90 -17.90 1.85
CA ASP A 388 9.14 -18.28 3.23
C ASP A 388 10.15 -17.31 3.88
N THR A 389 10.37 -17.41 5.17
CA THR A 389 11.50 -16.73 5.81
C THR A 389 12.81 -17.40 5.36
N VAL A 390 13.92 -16.69 5.45
CA VAL A 390 15.25 -17.28 5.14
C VAL A 390 15.50 -18.58 5.91
N GLN A 391 15.14 -18.61 7.19
CA GLN A 391 15.29 -19.82 8.01
C GLN A 391 14.36 -20.96 7.57
N GLY A 392 13.16 -20.64 7.10
CA GLY A 392 12.22 -21.59 6.53
C GLY A 392 12.71 -22.09 5.17
N TRP A 393 13.12 -21.18 4.29
CA TRP A 393 13.66 -21.48 2.97
C TRP A 393 14.86 -22.43 3.05
N CYS A 394 15.82 -22.19 3.94
CA CYS A 394 16.96 -23.08 4.15
C CYS A 394 16.59 -24.52 4.58
N LYS A 395 15.39 -24.71 5.15
CA LYS A 395 14.92 -26.05 5.56
C LYS A 395 14.12 -26.76 4.48
N THR A 396 13.50 -26.02 3.55
CA THR A 396 12.53 -26.53 2.59
C THR A 396 13.01 -26.52 1.14
N ALA A 397 14.00 -25.67 0.80
CA ALA A 397 14.59 -25.60 -0.53
C ALA A 397 15.49 -26.81 -0.81
N ASP A 398 15.85 -27.01 -2.08
CA ASP A 398 16.78 -28.06 -2.47
C ASP A 398 18.13 -27.88 -1.73
N PRO A 399 18.70 -28.93 -1.15
CA PRO A 399 19.97 -28.84 -0.43
C PRO A 399 21.13 -28.28 -1.24
N ASP A 400 21.18 -28.53 -2.56
CA ASP A 400 22.23 -28.00 -3.43
C ASP A 400 22.03 -26.47 -3.67
N ASP A 401 20.79 -26.02 -3.77
CA ASP A 401 20.44 -24.59 -3.85
C ASP A 401 20.83 -23.86 -2.56
N VAL A 402 20.53 -24.46 -1.41
CA VAL A 402 20.93 -23.94 -0.09
C VAL A 402 22.45 -23.88 0.03
N ALA A 403 23.16 -24.95 -0.37
CA ALA A 403 24.63 -25.00 -0.31
C ALA A 403 25.25 -23.89 -1.17
N LEU A 404 24.74 -23.70 -2.40
CA LEU A 404 25.16 -22.62 -3.30
C LEU A 404 24.92 -21.24 -2.68
N ALA A 405 23.74 -21.03 -2.07
CA ALA A 405 23.43 -19.78 -1.42
C ALA A 405 24.38 -19.47 -0.26
N LEU A 406 24.63 -20.46 0.62
CA LEU A 406 25.54 -20.31 1.76
C LEU A 406 26.97 -19.98 1.31
N GLU A 407 27.47 -20.64 0.26
CA GLU A 407 28.77 -20.34 -0.35
C GLU A 407 28.81 -18.92 -0.92
N TYR A 408 27.80 -18.56 -1.72
CA TYR A 408 27.72 -17.26 -2.38
C TYR A 408 27.69 -16.08 -1.40
N VAL A 409 26.87 -16.16 -0.34
CA VAL A 409 26.76 -15.07 0.65
C VAL A 409 27.86 -15.13 1.72
N HIS A 410 28.81 -16.07 1.63
CA HIS A 410 29.79 -16.32 2.68
C HIS A 410 29.16 -16.41 4.06
N ALA A 411 28.21 -17.36 4.19
CA ALA A 411 27.40 -17.48 5.40
C ALA A 411 28.27 -17.67 6.66
N ASP A 412 28.07 -16.79 7.65
CA ASP A 412 28.73 -16.87 8.94
C ASP A 412 27.86 -17.68 9.91
N PRO A 413 28.33 -18.84 10.40
CA PRO A 413 27.58 -19.68 11.34
C PRO A 413 27.25 -18.98 12.67
N TRP A 414 28.05 -18.00 13.08
CA TRP A 414 27.85 -17.24 14.33
C TRP A 414 26.83 -16.14 14.19
N GLU A 415 26.71 -15.56 13.01
CA GLU A 415 25.78 -14.47 12.71
C GLU A 415 24.38 -14.97 12.30
N GLY A 416 24.35 -16.17 11.71
CA GLY A 416 23.18 -16.79 11.12
C GLY A 416 22.98 -16.42 9.65
N VAL A 417 22.49 -17.38 8.86
CA VAL A 417 22.32 -17.25 7.41
C VAL A 417 21.46 -16.04 7.01
N HIS A 418 20.41 -15.72 7.78
CA HIS A 418 19.53 -14.60 7.51
C HIS A 418 20.27 -13.25 7.49
N TRP A 419 21.23 -13.01 8.39
CA TRP A 419 22.07 -11.82 8.37
C TRP A 419 23.00 -11.80 7.16
N SER A 420 23.55 -12.94 6.76
CA SER A 420 24.41 -13.03 5.57
C SER A 420 23.63 -12.75 4.28
N MET A 421 22.41 -13.26 4.16
CA MET A 421 21.50 -12.97 3.03
C MET A 421 21.12 -11.47 2.98
N MET A 422 20.72 -10.88 4.11
CA MET A 422 20.42 -9.45 4.18
C MET A 422 21.64 -8.59 3.84
N ARG A 423 22.82 -8.96 4.31
CA ARG A 423 24.08 -8.27 4.00
C ARG A 423 24.37 -8.29 2.49
N ALA A 424 24.11 -9.40 1.81
CA ALA A 424 24.31 -9.49 0.37
C ALA A 424 23.47 -8.46 -0.42
N ILE A 425 22.21 -8.23 -0.03
CA ILE A 425 21.39 -7.19 -0.68
C ILE A 425 21.79 -5.77 -0.25
N TRP A 426 22.26 -5.55 0.97
CA TRP A 426 22.76 -4.24 1.40
C TRP A 426 24.05 -3.82 0.68
N MET A 427 24.92 -4.78 0.33
CA MET A 427 26.13 -4.55 -0.46
C MET A 427 25.85 -4.35 -1.97
N SER A 428 24.65 -4.66 -2.44
CA SER A 428 24.30 -4.56 -3.85
C SER A 428 24.19 -3.10 -4.32
N PRO A 429 24.27 -2.84 -5.63
CA PRO A 429 24.11 -1.48 -6.18
C PRO A 429 22.66 -0.98 -6.17
N ALA A 430 21.68 -1.78 -5.75
CA ALA A 430 20.26 -1.41 -5.74
C ALA A 430 20.00 -0.12 -4.94
N ASP A 431 19.22 0.80 -5.49
CA ASP A 431 18.89 2.07 -4.83
C ASP A 431 18.10 1.87 -3.53
N LEU A 432 17.26 0.83 -3.46
CA LEU A 432 16.50 0.47 -2.26
C LEU A 432 16.69 -1.01 -1.94
N ALA A 433 16.88 -1.34 -0.67
CA ALA A 433 16.92 -2.72 -0.17
C ALA A 433 15.90 -2.88 0.96
N ILE A 434 14.98 -3.83 0.82
CA ILE A 434 13.90 -4.10 1.76
C ILE A 434 14.06 -5.49 2.36
N VAL A 435 13.98 -5.57 3.68
CA VAL A 435 14.06 -6.84 4.43
C VAL A 435 12.78 -7.09 5.22
N GLN A 436 12.44 -8.36 5.37
CA GLN A 436 11.33 -8.78 6.20
C GLN A 436 11.70 -8.71 7.68
N MET A 437 10.75 -8.30 8.52
CA MET A 437 10.98 -8.27 9.97
C MET A 437 11.24 -9.67 10.55
N GLN A 438 10.63 -10.68 9.98
CA GLN A 438 10.82 -12.08 10.37
C GLN A 438 12.28 -12.52 10.20
N ASP A 439 12.92 -12.10 9.09
CA ASP A 439 14.32 -12.41 8.82
C ASP A 439 15.25 -11.66 9.78
N LEU A 440 14.95 -10.39 10.09
CA LEU A 440 15.69 -9.64 11.12
C LEU A 440 15.66 -10.33 12.47
N LEU A 441 14.54 -10.99 12.79
CA LEU A 441 14.34 -11.74 14.04
C LEU A 441 14.85 -13.18 13.96
N GLY A 442 15.25 -13.66 12.79
CA GLY A 442 15.70 -15.04 12.57
C GLY A 442 14.62 -16.09 12.79
N LEU A 443 13.36 -15.76 12.45
CA LEU A 443 12.21 -16.66 12.62
C LEU A 443 12.12 -17.65 11.46
N GLY A 444 11.52 -18.83 11.74
CA GLY A 444 11.27 -19.86 10.72
C GLY A 444 9.91 -19.71 10.03
N SER A 445 9.50 -20.79 9.33
CA SER A 445 8.25 -20.83 8.53
C SER A 445 6.98 -20.56 9.35
N GLU A 446 7.03 -20.70 10.67
CA GLU A 446 5.92 -20.34 11.57
C GLU A 446 5.55 -18.85 11.50
N ALA A 447 6.50 -18.02 11.02
CA ALA A 447 6.33 -16.58 10.83
C ALA A 447 6.08 -16.18 9.37
N ARG A 448 5.93 -17.12 8.44
CA ARG A 448 5.58 -16.84 7.04
C ARG A 448 4.26 -16.09 6.97
N ILE A 449 4.19 -15.05 6.11
CA ILE A 449 2.99 -14.21 5.95
C ILE A 449 1.97 -14.89 5.05
N ASN A 450 2.41 -15.34 3.87
CA ASN A 450 1.55 -15.92 2.85
C ASN A 450 2.22 -17.12 2.17
N GLU A 451 1.43 -18.13 1.91
CA GLU A 451 1.79 -19.25 1.04
C GLU A 451 0.82 -19.22 -0.16
N PRO A 452 1.28 -18.80 -1.35
CA PRO A 452 0.43 -18.66 -2.53
C PRO A 452 -0.36 -19.92 -2.83
N SER A 453 -1.58 -19.77 -3.34
CA SER A 453 -2.50 -20.85 -3.67
C SER A 453 -3.03 -21.65 -2.47
N THR A 454 -2.86 -21.17 -1.24
CA THR A 454 -3.43 -21.77 -0.02
C THR A 454 -4.38 -20.81 0.69
N VAL A 455 -5.23 -21.35 1.56
CA VAL A 455 -6.17 -20.56 2.38
C VAL A 455 -6.21 -21.08 3.82
N GLY A 456 -6.58 -20.22 4.76
CA GLY A 456 -6.89 -20.61 6.14
C GLY A 456 -5.78 -20.42 7.15
N HIS A 457 -4.53 -20.23 6.73
CA HIS A 457 -3.39 -19.99 7.64
C HIS A 457 -2.53 -18.77 7.26
N ASN A 458 -2.82 -18.12 6.16
CA ASN A 458 -2.14 -16.92 5.67
C ASN A 458 -2.55 -15.66 6.45
N TRP A 459 -1.72 -14.63 6.39
CA TRP A 459 -1.97 -13.28 6.92
C TRP A 459 -2.15 -13.18 8.44
N GLN A 460 -1.82 -14.24 9.18
CA GLN A 460 -2.10 -14.37 10.61
C GLN A 460 -0.92 -14.02 11.50
N TRP A 461 0.32 -14.12 11.00
CA TRP A 461 1.49 -13.91 11.83
C TRP A 461 1.53 -12.51 12.46
N ARG A 462 1.98 -12.48 13.73
CA ARG A 462 2.19 -11.24 14.49
C ARG A 462 3.50 -11.29 15.26
N ALA A 463 4.22 -10.16 15.28
CA ALA A 463 5.36 -9.98 16.14
C ALA A 463 4.93 -9.91 17.61
N LEU A 464 5.76 -10.46 18.48
CA LEU A 464 5.56 -10.33 19.93
C LEU A 464 6.15 -9.01 20.46
N PRO A 465 5.66 -8.49 21.59
CA PRO A 465 6.26 -7.31 22.23
C PRO A 465 7.77 -7.46 22.44
N GLY A 466 8.53 -6.39 22.14
CA GLY A 466 9.99 -6.41 22.25
C GLY A 466 10.73 -6.82 20.97
N PHE A 467 10.02 -7.11 19.89
CA PHE A 467 10.58 -7.39 18.56
C PHE A 467 11.47 -6.23 18.05
N ASP A 468 11.16 -5.00 18.43
CA ASP A 468 11.79 -3.72 18.07
C ASP A 468 12.82 -3.27 19.13
N SER A 469 13.62 -4.21 19.63
CA SER A 469 14.55 -3.96 20.72
C SER A 469 15.61 -2.91 20.38
N PRO A 470 16.09 -2.11 21.36
CA PRO A 470 17.18 -1.14 21.15
C PRO A 470 18.46 -1.80 20.62
N ALA A 471 18.75 -3.05 21.03
CA ALA A 471 19.93 -3.77 20.54
C ALA A 471 19.82 -4.09 19.05
N LEU A 472 18.62 -4.51 18.57
CA LEU A 472 18.38 -4.74 17.16
C LEU A 472 18.48 -3.42 16.36
N ALA A 473 17.89 -2.33 16.89
CA ALA A 473 17.98 -1.03 16.24
C ALA A 473 19.43 -0.56 16.07
N GLN A 474 20.25 -0.69 17.12
CA GLN A 474 21.67 -0.34 17.07
C GLN A 474 22.45 -1.24 16.07
N ARG A 475 22.16 -2.54 16.04
CA ARG A 475 22.80 -3.46 15.09
C ARG A 475 22.47 -3.08 13.65
N LEU A 476 21.19 -2.79 13.35
CA LEU A 476 20.75 -2.35 12.03
C LEU A 476 21.39 -1.03 11.63
N HIS A 477 21.37 -0.04 12.53
CA HIS A 477 21.98 1.27 12.27
C HIS A 477 23.45 1.10 11.86
N ARG A 478 24.20 0.25 12.58
CA ARG A 478 25.59 -0.03 12.24
C ARG A 478 25.76 -0.67 10.86
N GLN A 479 24.82 -1.54 10.42
CA GLN A 479 24.85 -2.09 9.06
C GLN A 479 24.57 -0.99 8.01
N MET A 480 23.57 -0.14 8.26
CA MET A 480 23.25 0.97 7.34
C MET A 480 24.42 1.95 7.22
N GLU A 481 25.10 2.25 8.31
CA GLU A 481 26.32 3.04 8.30
C GLU A 481 27.45 2.38 7.49
N LEU A 482 27.69 1.07 7.74
CA LEU A 482 28.76 0.30 7.09
C LEU A 482 28.60 0.21 5.56
N TYR A 483 27.36 0.10 5.08
CA TYR A 483 27.03 -0.05 3.66
C TYR A 483 26.53 1.25 3.02
N GLU A 484 26.76 2.40 3.67
CA GLU A 484 26.41 3.74 3.16
C GLU A 484 24.91 3.85 2.77
N ARG A 485 24.03 3.20 3.56
CA ARG A 485 22.59 3.20 3.34
C ARG A 485 21.81 4.06 4.36
N LEU A 486 22.51 4.82 5.20
CA LEU A 486 21.83 5.80 6.05
C LEU A 486 21.13 6.85 5.18
N PRO A 487 19.93 7.32 5.56
CA PRO A 487 19.32 8.46 4.91
C PRO A 487 20.30 9.63 4.89
N GLN A 488 20.48 10.24 3.71
CA GLN A 488 21.26 11.47 3.65
C GLN A 488 20.54 12.53 4.47
N ALA A 489 21.26 13.20 5.39
CA ALA A 489 20.72 14.41 5.97
C ALA A 489 20.36 15.35 4.81
N GLU A 490 19.14 15.90 4.82
CA GLU A 490 18.82 16.98 3.88
C GLU A 490 19.96 18.00 4.01
N ALA A 491 20.65 18.26 2.90
CA ALA A 491 21.64 19.32 2.89
C ALA A 491 20.91 20.58 3.35
N GLU A 492 21.36 21.16 4.48
CA GLU A 492 20.89 22.50 4.82
C GLU A 492 21.06 23.33 3.54
N PRO A 493 20.04 24.09 3.12
CA PRO A 493 20.20 24.92 1.94
C PRO A 493 21.48 25.71 2.16
N GLU A 494 22.44 25.58 1.24
CA GLU A 494 23.62 26.41 1.24
C GLU A 494 23.09 27.84 1.41
N GLU A 495 23.42 28.47 2.55
CA GLU A 495 23.19 29.90 2.67
C GLU A 495 23.93 30.50 1.47
N ASP A 496 23.17 30.98 0.48
CA ASP A 496 23.73 31.75 -0.62
C ASP A 496 24.58 32.80 0.04
N ASP A 497 25.91 32.63 -0.04
CA ASP A 497 26.85 33.70 0.27
C ASP A 497 26.46 34.88 -0.65
N GLU A 498 25.61 35.76 -0.15
CA GLU A 498 25.37 37.03 -0.83
C GLU A 498 26.75 37.64 -1.05
N PRO A 499 27.15 37.89 -2.29
CA PRO A 499 28.42 38.57 -2.53
C PRO A 499 28.38 39.91 -1.78
N ASP A 500 29.33 40.13 -0.90
CA ASP A 500 29.58 41.43 -0.28
C ASP A 500 29.57 42.52 -1.37
N ILE A 501 28.44 43.18 -1.55
CA ILE A 501 28.34 44.36 -2.37
C ILE A 501 28.96 45.46 -1.54
N GLU A 502 30.26 45.72 -1.76
CA GLU A 502 30.92 46.92 -1.26
C GLU A 502 30.08 48.15 -1.66
N ALA A 503 29.50 48.82 -0.68
CA ALA A 503 28.77 50.05 -0.91
C ALA A 503 29.74 51.10 -1.52
N PRO A 504 29.37 51.75 -2.65
CA PRO A 504 30.21 52.81 -3.21
C PRO A 504 30.32 53.96 -2.22
N ALA A 505 31.56 54.42 -2.00
CA ALA A 505 31.90 55.55 -1.13
C ALA A 505 31.02 56.76 -1.44
N ALA A 506 30.41 57.30 -0.40
CA ALA A 506 29.61 58.51 -0.49
C ALA A 506 30.51 59.71 -0.88
N ALA A 507 30.22 60.33 -2.04
CA ALA A 507 30.79 61.61 -2.44
C ALA A 507 30.10 62.72 -1.62
N GLU A 508 30.90 63.55 -0.99
CA GLU A 508 30.44 64.74 -0.28
C GLU A 508 29.82 65.75 -1.27
N PRO A 509 28.71 66.43 -0.92
CA PRO A 509 28.17 67.48 -1.78
C PRO A 509 28.89 68.80 -1.56
N GLU A 510 29.46 69.35 -2.64
CA GLU A 510 29.88 70.77 -2.68
C GLU A 510 28.63 71.68 -2.63
N PHE A 511 28.69 72.61 -1.67
CA PHE A 511 27.74 73.72 -1.53
C PHE A 511 28.07 74.78 -2.58
N GLU A 512 27.17 75.08 -3.49
CA GLU A 512 27.09 76.37 -4.18
C GLU A 512 25.81 77.10 -3.77
N GLU A 513 26.00 78.25 -3.14
CA GLU A 513 25.01 79.30 -2.89
C GLU A 513 24.65 79.98 -4.23
N GLN A 514 23.35 80.06 -4.55
CA GLN A 514 22.85 81.25 -5.26
C GLN A 514 21.33 81.39 -5.16
N ASP A 515 21.04 82.47 -4.42
CA ASP A 515 19.97 83.48 -4.56
C ASP A 515 18.53 83.17 -5.03
N ALA A 516 17.71 83.67 -4.15
CA ALA A 516 16.31 83.99 -4.18
C ALA A 516 15.72 84.53 -5.48
N LYS A 517 14.46 84.19 -5.78
CA LYS A 517 13.37 85.17 -5.87
C LYS A 517 12.00 84.49 -6.05
N ALA A 518 11.09 84.99 -5.26
CA ALA A 518 9.64 84.84 -5.20
C ALA A 518 8.88 84.70 -6.54
N HIS A 519 7.81 83.95 -6.54
CA HIS A 519 6.46 84.53 -6.70
C HIS A 519 5.36 83.53 -6.35
N SER A 520 4.44 84.08 -5.61
CA SER A 520 3.11 83.65 -5.20
C SER A 520 2.18 83.19 -6.34
N SER A 521 1.31 82.31 -6.08
CA SER A 521 -0.16 82.52 -6.01
C SER A 521 -0.93 81.21 -6.14
N GLN A 522 -1.77 80.96 -5.15
CA GLN A 522 -3.24 80.74 -5.27
C GLN A 522 -3.66 79.51 -6.10
N ALA A 523 -4.31 78.62 -5.59
CA ALA A 523 -5.55 78.46 -4.83
C ALA A 523 -6.51 77.50 -5.56
N GLU A 524 -7.28 76.79 -4.78
CA GLU A 524 -8.57 76.16 -5.04
C GLU A 524 -8.55 74.86 -5.90
N GLY A 525 -9.16 73.82 -5.58
CA GLY A 525 -10.31 73.52 -4.74
C GLY A 525 -11.10 72.41 -5.40
N GLY A 526 -11.73 71.54 -4.63
CA GLY A 526 -12.87 70.75 -5.10
C GLY A 526 -12.58 69.24 -5.12
N LYS A 527 -12.91 68.52 -4.15
CA LYS A 527 -14.11 67.82 -3.70
C LYS A 527 -14.80 66.89 -4.75
N VAL A 528 -14.95 65.64 -4.30
CA VAL A 528 -16.11 64.72 -4.43
C VAL A 528 -16.30 64.09 -5.82
N LEU A 529 -16.28 62.80 -5.93
CA LEU A 529 -17.15 61.72 -5.40
C LEU A 529 -16.38 60.39 -5.40
#